data_425e46af6e7ded1324bd24b331bf4ce1
#
_entry.id   425e46af6e7ded1324bd24b331bf4ce1
#
_cell.length_a   1.000
_cell.length_b   1.000
_cell.length_c   1.000
_cell.angle_alpha   90.00
_cell.angle_beta   90.00
_cell.angle_gamma   90.00
#
_symmetry.space_group_name_H-M   'P 1'
#
loop_
_entity.id
_entity.type
_entity.pdbx_description
1 polymer ?
#
loop_
_entity_poly.entity_id
_entity_poly.type
_entity_poly.pdbx_seq_one_letter_code
_entity_poly.pdbx_strand_id
1 'polypeptide(L)'
;MGKATLLNNNVLRISTSKGDAVKAMLEGYVRLSRKSESMGNVIVVRHDCGLETVYANNAENLVKVGQHVDAGQTIAIVGSKEGETYCDFSIMVNGGRLNPETFIELKSHKLRRQTVQFRKQGARVIASVIGGKDSSVGRNAEADKEASGKKKGGIGDGMTLDPDEVHDPFTITNTFELDLEKIEKTAWAYPLPGAKVISPYGGKRRHSGVDLKTCPNDEIVAAFDGTVVASGPYYGYGNCIRIKHAYGFETLYSHQSRNKVKKGDKVKAGQVIGLTGRTGRATTEHLHFEVSFDGKRLDPAIIFDHSNHKLKAATLHLTKGKGVKSVKN
;
A
#
# COMPACT_ATOMS: atom_id res chain seq x y z
N MET A 1 0.80 25.54 22.52
CA MET A 1 1.07 25.17 21.11
C MET A 1 2.06 26.17 20.56
N GLY A 2 3.11 25.72 19.86
CA GLY A 2 4.12 26.59 19.31
C GLY A 2 3.63 27.42 18.10
N LYS A 3 4.50 28.26 17.55
CA LYS A 3 4.18 29.05 16.35
C LYS A 3 3.91 28.12 15.18
N ALA A 4 2.75 28.26 14.54
CA ALA A 4 2.35 27.45 13.39
C ALA A 4 2.54 28.25 12.10
N THR A 5 3.20 27.66 11.11
CA THR A 5 3.47 28.25 9.79
C THR A 5 3.02 27.27 8.71
N LEU A 6 2.12 27.71 7.82
CA LEU A 6 1.70 26.93 6.67
C LEU A 6 2.78 26.98 5.57
N LEU A 7 3.23 25.82 5.12
CA LEU A 7 4.18 25.67 4.02
C LEU A 7 3.44 25.47 2.69
N ASN A 8 4.12 25.74 1.57
CA ASN A 8 3.54 25.72 0.22
C ASN A 8 2.89 24.37 -0.22
N ASN A 9 3.22 23.28 0.47
CA ASN A 9 2.73 21.93 0.15
C ASN A 9 1.61 21.45 1.09
N ASN A 10 0.86 22.37 1.73
CA ASN A 10 -0.19 22.07 2.71
C ASN A 10 0.32 21.29 3.95
N VAL A 11 1.55 21.54 4.35
CA VAL A 11 2.11 21.08 5.61
C VAL A 11 2.12 22.25 6.59
N LEU A 12 1.63 22.01 7.79
CA LEU A 12 1.68 22.96 8.89
C LEU A 12 2.92 22.65 9.74
N ARG A 13 3.92 23.52 9.69
CA ARG A 13 5.07 23.43 10.59
C ARG A 13 4.74 24.08 11.92
N ILE A 14 4.86 23.33 13.00
CA ILE A 14 4.58 23.76 14.37
C ILE A 14 5.90 23.80 15.13
N SER A 15 6.49 24.98 15.26
CA SER A 15 7.72 25.20 16.04
C SER A 15 7.39 25.16 17.52
N THR A 16 8.19 24.45 18.30
CA THR A 16 7.95 24.24 19.73
C THR A 16 9.28 23.94 20.47
N SER A 17 9.23 23.47 21.69
CA SER A 17 10.43 23.16 22.50
C SER A 17 10.82 21.69 22.41
N LYS A 18 12.10 21.42 22.60
CA LYS A 18 12.61 20.03 22.63
C LYS A 18 11.95 19.25 23.79
N GLY A 19 11.46 18.05 23.47
CA GLY A 19 10.78 17.20 24.42
C GLY A 19 9.28 17.42 24.54
N ASP A 20 8.71 18.40 23.83
CA ASP A 20 7.26 18.60 23.82
C ASP A 20 6.52 17.42 23.20
N ALA A 21 5.32 17.18 23.72
CA ALA A 21 4.46 16.09 23.30
C ALA A 21 3.74 16.42 21.98
N VAL A 22 3.81 15.50 21.02
CA VAL A 22 2.95 15.50 19.84
C VAL A 22 1.66 14.77 20.20
N LYS A 23 0.52 15.42 20.00
CA LYS A 23 -0.79 14.87 20.36
C LYS A 23 -1.64 14.57 19.14
N ALA A 24 -2.40 13.48 19.19
CA ALA A 24 -3.38 13.15 18.15
C ALA A 24 -4.45 14.23 18.04
N MET A 25 -4.70 14.74 16.83
CA MET A 25 -5.71 15.76 16.57
C MET A 25 -7.13 15.24 16.77
N LEU A 26 -7.39 14.02 16.34
CA LEU A 26 -8.67 13.31 16.42
C LEU A 26 -8.40 11.86 16.88
N GLU A 27 -9.45 11.20 17.37
CA GLU A 27 -9.40 9.76 17.64
C GLU A 27 -9.25 8.94 16.35
N GLY A 28 -8.64 7.76 16.44
CA GLY A 28 -8.46 6.88 15.29
C GLY A 28 -7.46 5.77 15.53
N TYR A 29 -7.07 5.12 14.45
CA TYR A 29 -6.10 4.02 14.47
C TYR A 29 -4.78 4.43 13.83
N VAL A 30 -3.68 4.09 14.47
CA VAL A 30 -2.33 4.31 13.92
C VAL A 30 -2.14 3.40 12.71
N ARG A 31 -2.06 4.00 11.52
CA ARG A 31 -1.84 3.29 10.27
C ARG A 31 -0.34 3.12 9.95
N LEU A 32 0.47 4.07 10.37
CA LEU A 32 1.92 4.07 10.18
C LEU A 32 2.61 4.62 11.42
N SER A 33 3.68 3.96 11.86
CA SER A 33 4.59 4.46 12.89
C SER A 33 5.98 3.92 12.57
N ARG A 34 6.82 4.73 11.92
CA ARG A 34 8.17 4.32 11.50
C ARG A 34 9.11 5.50 11.30
N LYS A 35 10.40 5.21 11.15
CA LYS A 35 11.42 6.17 10.70
C LYS A 35 11.39 6.32 9.18
N SER A 36 11.50 7.55 8.70
CA SER A 36 11.64 7.93 7.29
C SER A 36 12.90 8.77 7.14
N GLU A 37 13.67 8.55 6.09
CA GLU A 37 14.91 9.31 5.83
C GLU A 37 14.63 10.80 5.59
N SER A 38 13.56 11.13 4.87
CA SER A 38 13.23 12.52 4.53
C SER A 38 12.44 13.24 5.61
N MET A 39 11.63 12.53 6.42
CA MET A 39 10.65 13.12 7.35
C MET A 39 10.94 12.83 8.84
N GLY A 40 12.06 12.16 9.18
CA GLY A 40 12.31 11.69 10.54
C GLY A 40 11.35 10.58 10.97
N ASN A 41 11.09 10.43 12.27
CA ASN A 41 10.03 9.49 12.69
C ASN A 41 8.66 10.08 12.34
N VAL A 42 7.80 9.25 11.76
CA VAL A 42 6.49 9.63 11.24
C VAL A 42 5.40 8.75 11.83
N ILE A 43 4.29 9.36 12.19
CA ILE A 43 3.05 8.68 12.55
C ILE A 43 1.95 9.13 11.58
N VAL A 44 1.14 8.18 11.11
CA VAL A 44 -0.11 8.44 10.40
C VAL A 44 -1.25 7.82 11.19
N VAL A 45 -2.23 8.63 11.54
CA VAL A 45 -3.47 8.19 12.20
C VAL A 45 -4.60 8.27 11.19
N ARG A 46 -5.34 7.17 11.02
CA ARG A 46 -6.56 7.11 10.21
C ARG A 46 -7.77 7.26 11.10
N HIS A 47 -8.68 8.14 10.70
CA HIS A 47 -9.93 8.46 11.39
C HIS A 47 -11.13 7.82 10.69
N ASP A 48 -12.21 7.54 11.40
CA ASP A 48 -13.41 6.87 10.88
C ASP A 48 -14.07 7.61 9.72
N CYS A 49 -13.90 8.93 9.66
CA CYS A 49 -14.39 9.76 8.55
C CYS A 49 -13.56 9.67 7.26
N GLY A 50 -12.52 8.80 7.21
CA GLY A 50 -11.63 8.65 6.06
C GLY A 50 -10.54 9.71 5.94
N LEU A 51 -10.44 10.63 6.91
CA LEU A 51 -9.28 11.51 7.05
C LEU A 51 -8.08 10.76 7.60
N GLU A 52 -6.90 11.24 7.26
CA GLU A 52 -5.63 10.83 7.87
C GLU A 52 -4.88 12.06 8.34
N THR A 53 -4.32 11.98 9.54
CA THR A 53 -3.40 12.99 10.05
C THR A 53 -2.00 12.45 10.11
N VAL A 54 -1.03 13.25 9.66
CA VAL A 54 0.38 12.89 9.58
C VAL A 54 1.17 13.77 10.53
N TYR A 55 2.02 13.17 11.33
CA TYR A 55 2.90 13.81 12.30
C TYR A 55 4.32 13.39 12.00
N ALA A 56 5.16 14.30 11.52
CA ALA A 56 6.52 14.03 11.07
C ALA A 56 7.55 14.87 11.83
N ASN A 57 8.82 14.49 11.68
CA ASN A 57 9.95 15.03 12.43
C ASN A 57 9.86 14.74 13.93
N ASN A 58 9.32 13.58 14.30
CA ASN A 58 9.32 13.14 15.70
C ASN A 58 10.72 12.65 16.09
N ALA A 59 11.12 12.93 17.34
CA ALA A 59 12.30 12.30 17.94
C ALA A 59 12.01 10.83 18.24
N GLU A 60 10.81 10.57 18.77
CA GLU A 60 10.38 9.23 19.16
C GLU A 60 8.88 9.09 18.92
N ASN A 61 8.47 7.95 18.34
CA ASN A 61 7.08 7.55 18.23
C ASN A 61 6.71 6.69 19.44
N LEU A 62 5.66 7.06 20.17
CA LEU A 62 5.21 6.38 21.39
C LEU A 62 4.08 5.37 21.13
N VAL A 63 3.61 5.27 19.89
CA VAL A 63 2.50 4.41 19.48
C VAL A 63 2.91 3.49 18.33
N LYS A 64 2.23 2.33 18.25
CA LYS A 64 2.51 1.28 17.26
C LYS A 64 1.37 1.18 16.24
N VAL A 65 1.68 0.67 15.05
CA VAL A 65 0.68 0.38 14.00
C VAL A 65 -0.43 -0.53 14.56
N GLY A 66 -1.69 -0.20 14.21
CA GLY A 66 -2.88 -0.89 14.70
C GLY A 66 -3.39 -0.41 16.06
N GLN A 67 -2.64 0.41 16.79
CA GLN A 67 -3.07 0.95 18.07
C GLN A 67 -4.16 2.01 17.87
N HIS A 68 -5.23 1.94 18.68
CA HIS A 68 -6.21 3.02 18.82
C HIS A 68 -5.60 4.17 19.63
N VAL A 69 -5.88 5.40 19.24
CA VAL A 69 -5.48 6.61 19.94
C VAL A 69 -6.68 7.54 20.09
N ASP A 70 -6.80 8.15 21.27
CA ASP A 70 -7.84 9.14 21.54
C ASP A 70 -7.42 10.54 21.09
N ALA A 71 -8.38 11.41 20.80
CA ALA A 71 -8.11 12.82 20.56
C ALA A 71 -7.39 13.46 21.75
N GLY A 72 -6.27 14.13 21.49
CA GLY A 72 -5.43 14.74 22.53
C GLY A 72 -4.44 13.78 23.21
N GLN A 73 -4.48 12.49 22.92
CA GLN A 73 -3.50 11.51 23.41
C GLN A 73 -2.11 11.86 22.90
N THR A 74 -1.09 11.75 23.75
CA THR A 74 0.32 11.88 23.35
C THR A 74 0.74 10.65 22.52
N ILE A 75 1.19 10.90 21.30
CA ILE A 75 1.57 9.85 20.33
C ILE A 75 3.06 9.86 19.99
N ALA A 76 3.73 11.00 20.17
CA ALA A 76 5.16 11.12 19.91
C ALA A 76 5.78 12.24 20.74
N ILE A 77 7.10 12.31 20.71
CA ILE A 77 7.93 13.43 21.20
C ILE A 77 8.47 14.19 20.01
N VAL A 78 8.40 15.53 20.04
CA VAL A 78 8.86 16.38 18.95
C VAL A 78 10.38 16.22 18.72
N GLY A 79 10.78 16.20 17.45
CA GLY A 79 12.18 16.10 17.04
C GLY A 79 12.81 17.44 16.69
N SER A 80 14.13 17.43 16.54
CA SER A 80 14.89 18.57 16.06
C SER A 80 15.63 18.18 14.79
N LYS A 81 15.64 19.10 13.82
CA LYS A 81 16.38 18.93 12.56
C LYS A 81 17.06 20.27 12.23
N GLU A 82 18.36 20.22 11.91
CA GLU A 82 19.15 21.40 11.54
C GLU A 82 19.10 22.54 12.59
N GLY A 83 19.03 22.17 13.88
CA GLY A 83 18.96 23.13 14.99
C GLY A 83 17.55 23.66 15.29
N GLU A 84 16.55 23.38 14.46
CA GLU A 84 15.16 23.78 14.68
C GLU A 84 14.36 22.62 15.29
N THR A 85 13.50 22.93 16.27
CA THR A 85 12.59 21.97 16.89
C THR A 85 11.15 22.23 16.43
N TYR A 86 10.59 21.27 15.71
CA TYR A 86 9.25 21.39 15.12
C TYR A 86 8.62 20.04 14.84
N CYS A 87 7.30 20.03 14.73
CA CYS A 87 6.51 18.94 14.15
C CYS A 87 5.91 19.40 12.83
N ASP A 88 6.12 18.65 11.77
CA ASP A 88 5.43 18.86 10.49
C ASP A 88 4.13 18.05 10.50
N PHE A 89 3.01 18.78 10.47
CA PHE A 89 1.66 18.24 10.52
C PHE A 89 0.95 18.39 9.17
N SER A 90 0.24 17.37 8.72
CA SER A 90 -0.64 17.48 7.55
C SER A 90 -1.90 16.67 7.70
N ILE A 91 -2.96 17.09 7.00
CA ILE A 91 -4.25 16.41 6.90
C ILE A 91 -4.38 15.87 5.49
N MET A 92 -4.80 14.61 5.37
CA MET A 92 -4.88 13.92 4.09
C MET A 92 -6.22 13.21 3.93
N VAL A 93 -6.66 13.09 2.68
CA VAL A 93 -7.77 12.21 2.26
C VAL A 93 -7.33 11.48 1.00
N ASN A 94 -7.41 10.16 1.00
CA ASN A 94 -7.00 9.33 -0.13
C ASN A 94 -5.62 9.69 -0.70
N GLY A 95 -4.66 10.00 0.20
CA GLY A 95 -3.29 10.36 -0.15
C GLY A 95 -3.07 11.82 -0.59
N GLY A 96 -4.13 12.57 -0.86
CA GLY A 96 -4.05 14.01 -1.17
C GLY A 96 -4.00 14.86 0.10
N ARG A 97 -3.02 15.79 0.18
CA ARG A 97 -2.94 16.76 1.27
C ARG A 97 -4.00 17.84 1.12
N LEU A 98 -4.69 18.11 2.21
CA LEU A 98 -5.66 19.20 2.34
C LEU A 98 -5.01 20.39 3.05
N ASN A 99 -5.48 21.61 2.76
CA ASN A 99 -5.04 22.77 3.51
C ASN A 99 -5.50 22.64 4.97
N PRO A 100 -4.57 22.59 5.97
CA PRO A 100 -4.94 22.46 7.37
C PRO A 100 -5.80 23.61 7.90
N GLU A 101 -5.71 24.81 7.30
CA GLU A 101 -6.53 25.96 7.69
C GLU A 101 -8.02 25.75 7.42
N THR A 102 -8.38 24.80 6.54
CA THR A 102 -9.78 24.35 6.38
C THR A 102 -10.34 23.77 7.69
N PHE A 103 -9.50 23.20 8.53
CA PHE A 103 -9.91 22.50 9.76
C PHE A 103 -9.52 23.24 11.04
N ILE A 104 -8.38 23.94 10.99
CA ILE A 104 -7.76 24.56 12.18
C ILE A 104 -7.66 26.07 11.98
N GLU A 105 -8.07 26.80 12.98
CA GLU A 105 -7.80 28.23 13.07
C GLU A 105 -6.40 28.45 13.69
N LEU A 106 -5.45 28.89 12.88
CA LEU A 106 -4.05 28.96 13.28
C LEU A 106 -3.78 29.97 14.41
N LYS A 107 -4.57 31.03 14.52
CA LYS A 107 -4.42 32.06 15.57
C LYS A 107 -4.87 31.58 16.94
N SER A 108 -6.02 30.91 16.99
CA SER A 108 -6.60 30.41 18.23
C SER A 108 -6.21 28.97 18.58
N HIS A 109 -5.56 28.27 17.64
CA HIS A 109 -5.20 26.85 17.74
C HIS A 109 -6.41 25.94 18.01
N LYS A 110 -7.58 26.29 17.50
CA LYS A 110 -8.82 25.54 17.69
C LYS A 110 -9.31 24.93 16.39
N LEU A 111 -10.03 23.83 16.50
CA LEU A 111 -10.77 23.28 15.36
C LEU A 111 -11.89 24.24 14.97
N ARG A 112 -12.07 24.43 13.66
CA ARG A 112 -13.19 25.22 13.14
C ARG A 112 -14.49 24.44 13.31
N ARG A 113 -15.52 25.08 13.84
CA ARG A 113 -16.88 24.53 13.95
C ARG A 113 -17.59 24.72 12.62
N GLN A 114 -17.38 23.81 11.70
CA GLN A 114 -17.99 23.86 10.36
C GLN A 114 -18.13 22.46 9.80
N THR A 115 -19.06 22.28 8.86
CA THR A 115 -19.21 21.02 8.12
C THR A 115 -18.35 21.08 6.86
N VAL A 116 -17.46 20.09 6.68
CA VAL A 116 -16.62 19.97 5.50
C VAL A 116 -17.14 18.83 4.65
N GLN A 117 -17.48 19.13 3.40
CA GLN A 117 -17.87 18.13 2.41
C GLN A 117 -16.67 17.73 1.58
N PHE A 118 -16.46 16.43 1.44
CA PHE A 118 -15.46 15.87 0.53
C PHE A 118 -16.15 15.39 -0.75
N ARG A 119 -15.70 15.89 -1.89
CA ARG A 119 -16.18 15.46 -3.21
C ARG A 119 -15.02 14.87 -4.00
N LYS A 120 -15.19 13.64 -4.48
CA LYS A 120 -14.24 13.04 -5.41
C LYS A 120 -14.47 13.62 -6.81
N GLN A 121 -13.42 14.17 -7.41
CA GLN A 121 -13.43 14.69 -8.78
C GLN A 121 -12.26 14.06 -9.55
N GLY A 122 -12.52 13.00 -10.28
CA GLY A 122 -11.47 12.19 -10.90
C GLY A 122 -10.54 11.58 -9.85
N ALA A 123 -9.25 11.87 -9.94
CA ALA A 123 -8.22 11.43 -8.99
C ALA A 123 -8.08 12.35 -7.75
N ARG A 124 -8.76 13.49 -7.72
CA ARG A 124 -8.63 14.49 -6.65
C ARG A 124 -9.82 14.42 -5.69
N VAL A 125 -9.55 14.79 -4.43
CA VAL A 125 -10.60 15.04 -3.44
C VAL A 125 -10.61 16.55 -3.17
N ILE A 126 -11.77 17.16 -3.36
CA ILE A 126 -11.99 18.58 -3.05
C ILE A 126 -12.70 18.63 -1.70
N ALA A 127 -12.14 19.38 -0.77
CA ALA A 127 -12.76 19.72 0.48
C ALA A 127 -13.44 21.11 0.37
N SER A 128 -14.73 21.18 0.65
CA SER A 128 -15.50 22.44 0.66
C SER A 128 -16.28 22.56 1.95
N VAL A 129 -16.40 23.80 2.47
CA VAL A 129 -17.17 24.09 3.66
C VAL A 129 -18.63 24.28 3.28
N ILE A 130 -19.55 23.56 3.93
CA ILE A 130 -21.00 23.72 3.72
C ILE A 130 -21.47 24.91 4.54
N GLY A 131 -22.17 25.87 3.88
CA GLY A 131 -22.77 27.03 4.55
C GLY A 131 -21.84 28.24 4.75
N GLY A 132 -20.61 28.19 4.28
CA GLY A 132 -19.71 29.35 4.18
C GLY A 132 -19.88 30.05 2.83
N LYS A 133 -19.86 31.40 2.81
CA LYS A 133 -19.64 32.14 1.56
C LYS A 133 -18.38 31.58 0.91
N ASP A 134 -18.45 31.28 -0.38
CA ASP A 134 -17.33 30.75 -1.18
C ASP A 134 -16.03 31.53 -0.92
N SER A 135 -15.24 31.04 0.01
CA SER A 135 -13.82 31.31 -0.01
C SER A 135 -13.24 30.24 -0.94
N SER A 136 -13.01 30.62 -2.18
CA SER A 136 -12.22 29.89 -3.14
C SER A 136 -10.93 29.43 -2.44
N VAL A 137 -10.92 28.16 -2.02
CA VAL A 137 -9.69 27.50 -1.58
C VAL A 137 -8.76 27.53 -2.78
N GLY A 138 -7.68 28.30 -2.64
CA GLY A 138 -6.79 28.71 -3.70
C GLY A 138 -6.46 27.58 -4.66
N ARG A 139 -6.72 27.83 -5.91
CA ARG A 139 -6.15 27.06 -7.01
C ARG A 139 -4.63 27.23 -6.90
N ASN A 140 -3.95 26.22 -6.42
CA ASN A 140 -2.51 26.13 -6.63
C ASN A 140 -2.30 25.79 -8.11
N ALA A 141 -2.31 26.84 -8.95
CA ALA A 141 -2.04 26.73 -10.39
C ALA A 141 -0.56 26.40 -10.68
N GLU A 142 0.30 26.38 -9.66
CA GLU A 142 1.72 26.06 -9.81
C GLU A 142 2.07 24.59 -9.65
N ALA A 143 1.17 23.76 -9.09
CA ALA A 143 1.41 22.29 -9.00
C ALA A 143 1.26 21.58 -10.35
N ASP A 144 0.63 22.20 -11.35
CA ASP A 144 0.38 21.58 -12.65
C ASP A 144 1.55 21.75 -13.65
N LYS A 145 2.56 22.59 -13.37
CA LYS A 145 3.72 22.78 -14.27
C LYS A 145 4.93 21.89 -13.92
N GLU A 146 5.01 21.34 -12.73
CA GLU A 146 6.09 20.40 -12.35
C GLU A 146 5.78 18.91 -12.59
N ALA A 147 4.56 18.55 -12.95
CA ALA A 147 4.18 17.17 -13.21
C ALA A 147 4.63 16.61 -14.57
N SER A 148 5.30 17.40 -15.42
CA SER A 148 5.88 16.93 -16.68
C SER A 148 7.38 16.64 -16.62
N GLY A 149 8.02 16.87 -15.49
CA GLY A 149 9.40 16.49 -15.25
C GLY A 149 9.48 15.06 -14.73
N LYS A 150 10.15 14.18 -15.48
CA LYS A 150 10.54 12.82 -15.06
C LYS A 150 11.27 12.85 -13.72
N LYS A 151 10.57 12.87 -12.60
CA LYS A 151 11.16 12.49 -11.31
C LYS A 151 10.98 10.97 -11.16
N LYS A 152 12.06 10.23 -11.43
CA LYS A 152 12.25 8.87 -10.90
C LYS A 152 12.08 8.95 -9.39
N GLY A 153 10.93 8.56 -8.91
CA GLY A 153 10.71 8.29 -7.48
C GLY A 153 11.44 7.00 -7.13
N GLY A 154 12.75 7.09 -6.94
CA GLY A 154 13.52 6.02 -6.34
C GLY A 154 13.11 5.91 -4.88
N ILE A 155 12.31 4.91 -4.54
CA ILE A 155 12.15 4.47 -3.16
C ILE A 155 13.45 3.74 -2.83
N GLY A 156 14.09 4.14 -1.74
CA GLY A 156 15.37 3.58 -1.29
C GLY A 156 15.36 2.07 -1.12
N ASP A 157 16.53 1.48 -1.11
CA ASP A 157 16.82 0.04 -1.00
C ASP A 157 15.88 -0.69 -0.02
N GLY A 158 15.19 -1.74 -0.54
CA GLY A 158 14.32 -2.61 0.24
C GLY A 158 12.83 -2.45 -0.08
N MET A 159 12.37 -2.90 -1.28
CA MET A 159 10.95 -2.96 -1.59
C MET A 159 10.30 -4.19 -0.95
N THR A 160 9.29 -3.97 -0.13
CA THR A 160 8.41 -5.03 0.39
C THR A 160 7.07 -5.02 -0.35
N LEU A 161 6.44 -6.18 -0.45
CA LEU A 161 5.08 -6.35 -0.97
C LEU A 161 4.06 -6.62 0.15
N ASP A 162 4.43 -6.37 1.41
CA ASP A 162 3.50 -6.44 2.53
C ASP A 162 2.47 -5.30 2.40
N PRO A 163 1.17 -5.61 2.23
CA PRO A 163 0.13 -4.59 2.07
C PRO A 163 -0.05 -3.69 3.30
N ASP A 164 0.45 -4.10 4.47
CA ASP A 164 0.41 -3.31 5.70
C ASP A 164 1.61 -2.36 5.83
N GLU A 165 2.72 -2.67 5.15
CA GLU A 165 3.96 -1.87 5.20
C GLU A 165 4.06 -0.88 4.04
N VAL A 166 3.32 -1.12 2.96
CA VAL A 166 3.42 -0.33 1.73
C VAL A 166 2.29 0.67 1.63
N HIS A 167 2.66 1.92 1.42
CA HIS A 167 1.69 2.93 1.01
C HIS A 167 1.22 2.63 -0.44
N ASP A 168 -0.10 2.50 -0.65
CA ASP A 168 -0.64 2.32 -2.01
C ASP A 168 -0.28 3.55 -2.87
N PRO A 169 0.63 3.42 -3.85
CA PRO A 169 1.08 4.54 -4.67
C PRO A 169 -0.07 5.12 -5.50
N PHE A 170 -1.12 4.33 -5.76
CA PHE A 170 -2.29 4.74 -6.51
C PHE A 170 -3.24 5.66 -5.74
N THR A 171 -2.92 5.97 -4.49
CA THR A 171 -3.59 7.05 -3.76
C THR A 171 -3.13 8.43 -4.23
N ILE A 172 -1.94 8.53 -4.81
CA ILE A 172 -1.31 9.78 -5.23
C ILE A 172 -1.21 9.88 -6.74
N THR A 173 -0.93 8.77 -7.43
CA THR A 173 -0.72 8.71 -8.88
C THR A 173 -1.55 7.60 -9.50
N ASN A 174 -1.85 7.70 -10.80
CA ASN A 174 -2.48 6.62 -11.55
C ASN A 174 -1.45 5.63 -12.11
N THR A 175 -0.16 5.92 -11.96
CA THR A 175 0.94 5.10 -12.48
C THR A 175 2.00 4.92 -11.42
N PHE A 176 2.58 3.73 -11.35
CA PHE A 176 3.66 3.39 -10.43
C PHE A 176 4.64 2.45 -11.14
N GLU A 177 5.94 2.66 -10.91
CA GLU A 177 7.01 1.79 -11.40
C GLU A 177 7.48 0.87 -10.27
N LEU A 178 7.31 -0.44 -10.45
CA LEU A 178 7.76 -1.47 -9.55
C LEU A 178 8.96 -2.18 -10.17
N ASP A 179 10.15 -1.89 -9.67
CA ASP A 179 11.37 -2.56 -10.07
C ASP A 179 11.50 -3.90 -9.32
N LEU A 180 11.37 -5.00 -10.04
CA LEU A 180 11.39 -6.34 -9.46
C LEU A 180 12.76 -6.72 -8.89
N GLU A 181 13.86 -6.11 -9.38
CA GLU A 181 15.21 -6.37 -8.87
C GLU A 181 15.46 -5.72 -7.51
N LYS A 182 14.66 -4.70 -7.14
CA LYS A 182 14.73 -4.02 -5.84
C LYS A 182 13.87 -4.67 -4.77
N ILE A 183 13.08 -5.69 -5.11
CA ILE A 183 12.32 -6.44 -4.11
C ILE A 183 13.29 -7.27 -3.27
N GLU A 184 13.20 -7.11 -1.95
CA GLU A 184 14.03 -7.87 -1.01
C GLU A 184 13.85 -9.37 -1.21
N LYS A 185 14.94 -10.13 -1.08
CA LYS A 185 14.92 -11.61 -1.24
C LYS A 185 13.96 -12.31 -0.26
N THR A 186 13.68 -11.68 0.87
CA THR A 186 12.75 -12.17 1.91
C THR A 186 11.29 -11.81 1.62
N ALA A 187 11.03 -10.88 0.68
CA ALA A 187 9.70 -10.37 0.37
C ALA A 187 9.03 -11.11 -0.81
N TRP A 188 9.64 -12.13 -1.35
CA TRP A 188 9.06 -12.97 -2.40
C TRP A 188 9.53 -14.43 -2.32
N ALA A 189 8.74 -15.33 -2.89
CA ALA A 189 9.11 -16.73 -3.10
C ALA A 189 8.49 -17.25 -4.39
N TYR A 190 9.12 -18.23 -5.02
CA TYR A 190 8.50 -18.91 -6.14
C TYR A 190 7.36 -19.82 -5.62
N PRO A 191 6.12 -19.73 -6.15
CA PRO A 191 4.92 -20.29 -5.51
C PRO A 191 4.93 -21.81 -5.32
N LEU A 192 5.69 -22.52 -6.14
CA LEU A 192 5.88 -23.96 -6.03
C LEU A 192 7.34 -24.32 -6.34
N PRO A 193 8.22 -24.41 -5.33
CA PRO A 193 9.64 -24.69 -5.51
C PRO A 193 9.89 -25.98 -6.31
N GLY A 194 10.84 -25.94 -7.24
CA GLY A 194 11.19 -27.11 -8.07
C GLY A 194 10.19 -27.48 -9.18
N ALA A 195 9.09 -26.71 -9.33
CA ALA A 195 8.04 -27.02 -10.30
C ALA A 195 8.46 -26.78 -11.75
N LYS A 196 7.90 -27.59 -12.65
CA LYS A 196 7.99 -27.37 -14.11
C LYS A 196 6.68 -26.80 -14.64
N VAL A 197 6.77 -25.83 -15.56
CA VAL A 197 5.60 -25.34 -16.29
C VAL A 197 5.11 -26.42 -17.24
N ILE A 198 3.83 -26.82 -17.08
CA ILE A 198 3.16 -27.78 -17.96
C ILE A 198 2.10 -27.12 -18.86
N SER A 199 1.63 -25.93 -18.49
CA SER A 199 0.72 -25.14 -19.31
C SER A 199 0.98 -23.64 -19.03
N PRO A 200 1.45 -22.87 -20.03
CA PRO A 200 1.67 -21.44 -19.86
C PRO A 200 0.34 -20.65 -19.89
N TYR A 201 0.42 -19.39 -19.47
CA TYR A 201 -0.68 -18.44 -19.57
C TYR A 201 -1.14 -18.21 -21.01
N GLY A 202 -2.43 -17.98 -21.22
CA GLY A 202 -2.99 -17.58 -22.52
C GLY A 202 -3.15 -18.73 -23.49
N GLY A 203 -2.61 -18.58 -24.71
CA GLY A 203 -2.74 -19.54 -25.78
C GLY A 203 -4.16 -19.73 -26.31
N LYS A 204 -4.38 -20.75 -27.16
CA LYS A 204 -5.70 -21.03 -27.78
C LYS A 204 -6.82 -21.28 -26.76
N ARG A 205 -6.48 -21.83 -25.58
CA ARG A 205 -7.42 -22.13 -24.49
C ARG A 205 -7.73 -20.94 -23.59
N ARG A 206 -7.13 -19.78 -23.83
CA ARG A 206 -7.24 -18.58 -22.97
C ARG A 206 -6.97 -18.92 -21.51
N HIS A 207 -5.91 -19.67 -21.25
CA HIS A 207 -5.53 -20.11 -19.92
C HIS A 207 -5.29 -18.93 -19.00
N SER A 208 -5.94 -18.88 -17.85
CA SER A 208 -6.01 -17.72 -16.96
C SER A 208 -4.79 -17.58 -16.04
N GLY A 209 -3.93 -18.57 -16.01
CA GLY A 209 -2.73 -18.62 -15.16
C GLY A 209 -1.64 -19.50 -15.77
N VAL A 210 -0.76 -19.97 -14.95
CA VAL A 210 0.27 -20.97 -15.30
C VAL A 210 0.05 -22.24 -14.48
N ASP A 211 0.16 -23.40 -15.13
CA ASP A 211 0.11 -24.68 -14.41
C ASP A 211 1.54 -25.15 -14.12
N LEU A 212 1.79 -25.33 -12.83
CA LEU A 212 3.08 -25.72 -12.26
C LEU A 212 2.98 -27.14 -11.69
N LYS A 213 3.83 -28.04 -12.15
CA LYS A 213 3.81 -29.44 -11.73
C LYS A 213 5.06 -29.83 -10.96
N THR A 214 4.81 -30.51 -9.84
CA THR A 214 5.81 -31.28 -9.06
C THR A 214 5.22 -32.63 -8.66
N CYS A 215 5.46 -33.09 -7.42
CA CYS A 215 4.84 -34.29 -6.86
C CYS A 215 3.54 -33.97 -6.13
N PRO A 216 2.67 -34.97 -5.90
CA PRO A 216 1.48 -34.81 -5.06
C PRO A 216 1.85 -34.40 -3.63
N ASN A 217 1.05 -33.50 -3.06
CA ASN A 217 1.23 -32.96 -1.71
C ASN A 217 2.52 -32.19 -1.46
N ASP A 218 3.19 -31.69 -2.52
CA ASP A 218 4.27 -30.73 -2.37
C ASP A 218 3.75 -29.42 -1.79
N GLU A 219 4.60 -28.74 -1.05
CA GLU A 219 4.25 -27.52 -0.37
C GLU A 219 4.10 -26.34 -1.33
N ILE A 220 2.94 -25.71 -1.33
CA ILE A 220 2.65 -24.47 -2.01
C ILE A 220 2.95 -23.34 -1.03
N VAL A 221 3.72 -22.36 -1.47
CA VAL A 221 4.09 -21.21 -0.64
C VAL A 221 3.50 -19.91 -1.16
N ALA A 222 3.25 -18.96 -0.27
CA ALA A 222 2.83 -17.62 -0.65
C ALA A 222 3.92 -16.94 -1.46
N ALA A 223 3.58 -16.44 -2.65
CA ALA A 223 4.54 -15.77 -3.53
C ALA A 223 5.06 -14.45 -2.97
N PHE A 224 4.23 -13.75 -2.20
CA PHE A 224 4.53 -12.47 -1.58
C PHE A 224 3.82 -12.38 -0.23
N ASP A 225 4.23 -11.41 0.59
CA ASP A 225 3.53 -11.03 1.81
C ASP A 225 2.11 -10.58 1.49
N GLY A 226 1.13 -10.92 2.32
CA GLY A 226 -0.24 -10.52 2.04
C GLY A 226 -1.28 -11.01 3.03
N THR A 227 -2.55 -10.74 2.69
CA THR A 227 -3.71 -11.17 3.47
C THR A 227 -4.57 -12.12 2.65
N VAL A 228 -4.90 -13.27 3.22
CA VAL A 228 -5.78 -14.27 2.60
C VAL A 228 -7.20 -13.71 2.51
N VAL A 229 -7.69 -13.48 1.29
CA VAL A 229 -9.05 -12.96 1.06
C VAL A 229 -10.06 -14.06 0.77
N ALA A 230 -9.60 -15.26 0.36
CA ALA A 230 -10.42 -16.46 0.22
C ALA A 230 -9.58 -17.71 0.45
N SER A 231 -10.20 -18.74 1.08
CA SER A 231 -9.60 -20.06 1.25
C SER A 231 -10.73 -21.08 1.35
N GLY A 232 -10.80 -22.01 0.40
CA GLY A 232 -11.83 -23.05 0.34
C GLY A 232 -12.14 -23.52 -1.07
N PRO A 233 -13.16 -24.38 -1.24
CA PRO A 233 -13.57 -24.87 -2.55
C PRO A 233 -14.22 -23.75 -3.38
N TYR A 234 -13.84 -23.68 -4.66
CA TYR A 234 -14.39 -22.71 -5.58
C TYR A 234 -14.51 -23.29 -6.99
N TYR A 235 -15.76 -23.59 -7.42
CA TYR A 235 -16.09 -24.14 -8.76
C TYR A 235 -15.00 -25.04 -9.37
N GLY A 236 -14.61 -24.78 -10.63
CA GLY A 236 -13.59 -25.54 -11.35
C GLY A 236 -12.18 -25.48 -10.76
N TYR A 237 -11.90 -24.52 -9.89
CA TYR A 237 -10.60 -24.37 -9.21
C TYR A 237 -10.35 -25.38 -8.08
N GLY A 238 -11.39 -26.08 -7.60
CA GLY A 238 -11.25 -26.98 -6.44
C GLY A 238 -10.89 -26.20 -5.18
N ASN A 239 -10.09 -26.78 -4.31
CA ASN A 239 -9.59 -26.05 -3.14
C ASN A 239 -8.63 -24.98 -3.62
N CYS A 240 -8.96 -23.74 -3.31
CA CYS A 240 -8.13 -22.60 -3.72
C CYS A 240 -7.93 -21.62 -2.57
N ILE A 241 -6.84 -20.85 -2.70
CA ILE A 241 -6.50 -19.73 -1.84
C ILE A 241 -6.30 -18.52 -2.73
N ARG A 242 -6.81 -17.37 -2.29
CA ARG A 242 -6.54 -16.08 -2.92
C ARG A 242 -5.96 -15.14 -1.88
N ILE A 243 -4.85 -14.51 -2.23
CA ILE A 243 -4.09 -13.61 -1.36
C ILE A 243 -4.03 -12.24 -2.01
N LYS A 244 -4.36 -11.21 -1.25
CA LYS A 244 -4.20 -9.80 -1.63
C LYS A 244 -2.85 -9.31 -1.13
N HIS A 245 -2.10 -8.67 -2.03
CA HIS A 245 -0.79 -8.09 -1.79
C HIS A 245 -0.81 -6.57 -1.92
N ALA A 246 0.32 -5.94 -1.67
CA ALA A 246 0.50 -4.53 -1.93
C ALA A 246 0.29 -4.17 -3.41
N TYR A 247 0.16 -2.89 -3.68
CA TYR A 247 0.04 -2.29 -5.03
C TYR A 247 -1.14 -2.80 -5.86
N GLY A 248 -2.17 -3.40 -5.26
CA GLY A 248 -3.33 -3.92 -5.99
C GLY A 248 -3.12 -5.27 -6.67
N PHE A 249 -2.04 -5.98 -6.37
CA PHE A 249 -1.83 -7.35 -6.82
C PHE A 249 -2.64 -8.35 -5.99
N GLU A 250 -3.10 -9.39 -6.65
CA GLU A 250 -3.64 -10.60 -6.01
C GLU A 250 -3.04 -11.85 -6.68
N THR A 251 -2.82 -12.88 -5.88
CA THR A 251 -2.45 -14.22 -6.36
C THR A 251 -3.52 -15.24 -6.02
N LEU A 252 -3.71 -16.21 -6.91
CA LEU A 252 -4.62 -17.34 -6.72
C LEU A 252 -3.85 -18.64 -6.89
N TYR A 253 -4.08 -19.55 -5.95
CA TYR A 253 -3.49 -20.88 -5.88
C TYR A 253 -4.62 -21.90 -5.88
N SER A 254 -4.67 -22.83 -6.82
CA SER A 254 -5.77 -23.75 -6.93
C SER A 254 -5.38 -25.20 -7.15
N HIS A 255 -6.40 -26.09 -7.18
CA HIS A 255 -6.30 -27.55 -7.29
C HIS A 255 -5.65 -28.22 -6.08
N GLN A 256 -5.58 -27.51 -4.94
CA GLN A 256 -4.93 -28.00 -3.73
C GLN A 256 -5.60 -29.25 -3.17
N SER A 257 -4.81 -30.18 -2.66
CA SER A 257 -5.32 -31.27 -1.85
C SER A 257 -5.79 -30.75 -0.48
N ARG A 258 -5.07 -29.76 0.06
CA ARG A 258 -5.37 -29.17 1.36
C ARG A 258 -4.91 -27.70 1.44
N ASN A 259 -5.80 -26.82 1.90
CA ASN A 259 -5.46 -25.48 2.31
C ASN A 259 -4.95 -25.49 3.75
N LYS A 260 -3.83 -24.80 4.04
CA LYS A 260 -3.24 -24.68 5.39
C LYS A 260 -3.54 -23.33 6.05
N VAL A 261 -4.17 -22.39 5.34
CA VAL A 261 -4.53 -21.05 5.81
C VAL A 261 -6.01 -20.78 5.57
N LYS A 262 -6.59 -19.84 6.31
CA LYS A 262 -7.99 -19.42 6.22
C LYS A 262 -8.12 -17.96 5.85
N LYS A 263 -9.29 -17.52 5.41
CA LYS A 263 -9.61 -16.12 5.13
C LYS A 263 -9.33 -15.25 6.35
N GLY A 264 -8.65 -14.14 6.14
CA GLY A 264 -8.22 -13.18 7.16
C GLY A 264 -6.80 -13.41 7.68
N ASP A 265 -6.19 -14.58 7.43
CA ASP A 265 -4.81 -14.84 7.84
C ASP A 265 -3.85 -13.92 7.08
N LYS A 266 -2.85 -13.40 7.79
CA LYS A 266 -1.70 -12.74 7.20
C LYS A 266 -0.62 -13.77 6.94
N VAL A 267 -0.03 -13.71 5.75
CA VAL A 267 1.02 -14.63 5.31
C VAL A 267 2.27 -13.89 4.87
N LYS A 268 3.40 -14.49 5.10
CA LYS A 268 4.69 -14.00 4.62
C LYS A 268 5.12 -14.76 3.35
N ALA A 269 5.90 -14.09 2.51
CA ALA A 269 6.52 -14.73 1.35
C ALA A 269 7.27 -16.00 1.78
N GLY A 270 7.11 -17.09 1.04
CA GLY A 270 7.70 -18.40 1.40
C GLY A 270 6.95 -19.18 2.48
N GLN A 271 5.95 -18.60 3.15
CA GLN A 271 5.11 -19.34 4.10
C GLN A 271 4.30 -20.41 3.39
N VAL A 272 4.29 -21.63 3.92
CA VAL A 272 3.47 -22.73 3.38
C VAL A 272 1.99 -22.43 3.62
N ILE A 273 1.22 -22.37 2.52
CA ILE A 273 -0.21 -22.03 2.53
C ILE A 273 -1.10 -23.20 2.15
N GLY A 274 -0.56 -24.23 1.49
CA GLY A 274 -1.32 -25.40 1.07
C GLY A 274 -0.44 -26.49 0.50
N LEU A 275 -1.08 -27.53 -0.02
CA LEU A 275 -0.43 -28.70 -0.64
C LEU A 275 -0.98 -28.91 -2.05
N THR A 276 -0.11 -29.29 -3.00
CA THR A 276 -0.51 -29.65 -4.36
C THR A 276 -1.49 -30.81 -4.37
N GLY A 277 -2.39 -30.82 -5.34
CA GLY A 277 -3.42 -31.83 -5.47
C GLY A 277 -4.07 -31.85 -6.85
N ARG A 278 -5.27 -32.45 -6.89
CA ARG A 278 -6.04 -32.64 -8.12
C ARG A 278 -7.52 -32.34 -7.90
N THR A 279 -7.85 -31.36 -7.04
CA THR A 279 -9.23 -31.00 -6.79
C THR A 279 -9.81 -30.11 -7.90
N GLY A 280 -11.13 -30.03 -7.99
CA GLY A 280 -11.80 -29.29 -9.05
C GLY A 280 -11.73 -29.97 -10.41
N ARG A 281 -11.41 -29.21 -11.47
CA ARG A 281 -11.32 -29.72 -12.84
C ARG A 281 -9.93 -30.19 -13.26
N ALA A 282 -9.02 -30.34 -12.32
CA ALA A 282 -7.67 -30.81 -12.61
C ALA A 282 -7.68 -32.28 -13.06
N THR A 283 -7.00 -32.59 -14.16
CA THR A 283 -6.81 -33.94 -14.69
C THR A 283 -5.57 -34.62 -14.13
N THR A 284 -4.60 -33.84 -13.69
CA THR A 284 -3.35 -34.30 -13.05
C THR A 284 -3.05 -33.42 -11.84
N GLU A 285 -2.18 -33.90 -10.94
CA GLU A 285 -1.69 -33.07 -9.83
C GLU A 285 -0.85 -31.91 -10.37
N HIS A 286 -1.22 -30.71 -10.01
CA HIS A 286 -0.49 -29.48 -10.31
C HIS A 286 -1.00 -28.32 -9.47
N LEU A 287 -0.25 -27.25 -9.38
CA LEU A 287 -0.70 -25.95 -8.93
C LEU A 287 -1.10 -25.14 -10.17
N HIS A 288 -2.37 -24.71 -10.25
CA HIS A 288 -2.76 -23.62 -11.15
C HIS A 288 -2.58 -22.31 -10.40
N PHE A 289 -1.69 -21.46 -10.91
CA PHE A 289 -1.27 -20.20 -10.30
C PHE A 289 -1.66 -19.01 -11.18
N GLU A 290 -2.44 -18.08 -10.61
CA GLU A 290 -2.81 -16.83 -11.28
C GLU A 290 -2.22 -15.63 -10.57
N VAL A 291 -1.91 -14.59 -11.34
CA VAL A 291 -1.62 -13.25 -10.85
C VAL A 291 -2.62 -12.29 -11.47
N SER A 292 -3.13 -11.37 -10.67
CA SER A 292 -3.96 -10.28 -11.15
C SER A 292 -3.51 -8.93 -10.57
N PHE A 293 -3.81 -7.87 -11.28
CA PHE A 293 -3.62 -6.50 -10.86
C PHE A 293 -4.90 -5.72 -11.10
N ASP A 294 -5.41 -5.06 -10.08
CA ASP A 294 -6.66 -4.28 -10.14
C ASP A 294 -7.81 -5.11 -10.75
N GLY A 295 -7.93 -6.38 -10.34
CA GLY A 295 -8.92 -7.34 -10.81
C GLY A 295 -8.70 -7.91 -12.22
N LYS A 296 -7.67 -7.49 -12.94
CA LYS A 296 -7.33 -7.99 -14.28
C LYS A 296 -6.23 -9.03 -14.20
N ARG A 297 -6.47 -10.21 -14.80
CA ARG A 297 -5.47 -11.28 -14.88
C ARG A 297 -4.27 -10.86 -15.72
N LEU A 298 -3.10 -11.26 -15.26
CA LEU A 298 -1.81 -11.03 -15.90
C LEU A 298 -1.14 -12.36 -16.20
N ASP A 299 -0.28 -12.36 -17.21
CA ASP A 299 0.67 -13.46 -17.40
C ASP A 299 1.66 -13.48 -16.22
N PRO A 300 1.69 -14.55 -15.39
CA PRO A 300 2.67 -14.64 -14.32
C PRO A 300 4.12 -14.53 -14.78
N ALA A 301 4.39 -14.83 -16.04
CA ALA A 301 5.72 -14.72 -16.64
C ALA A 301 6.22 -13.28 -16.81
N ILE A 302 5.40 -12.25 -16.57
CA ILE A 302 5.91 -10.87 -16.50
C ILE A 302 6.63 -10.57 -15.20
N ILE A 303 6.34 -11.36 -14.16
CA ILE A 303 6.90 -11.23 -12.80
C ILE A 303 7.97 -12.32 -12.57
N PHE A 304 7.68 -13.57 -12.93
CA PHE A 304 8.52 -14.72 -12.64
C PHE A 304 9.26 -15.22 -13.88
N ASP A 305 10.54 -15.48 -13.73
CA ASP A 305 11.31 -16.36 -14.61
C ASP A 305 11.07 -17.80 -14.17
N HIS A 306 10.14 -18.46 -14.84
CA HIS A 306 9.73 -19.83 -14.50
C HIS A 306 10.84 -20.86 -14.72
N SER A 307 11.82 -20.60 -15.59
CA SER A 307 12.93 -21.51 -15.86
C SER A 307 13.95 -21.52 -14.74
N ASN A 308 14.16 -20.37 -14.11
CA ASN A 308 15.14 -20.18 -13.04
C ASN A 308 14.48 -20.04 -11.65
N HIS A 309 13.15 -20.13 -11.55
CA HIS A 309 12.37 -19.96 -10.32
C HIS A 309 12.72 -18.67 -9.55
N LYS A 310 12.85 -17.56 -10.26
CA LYS A 310 13.22 -16.26 -9.68
C LYS A 310 12.35 -15.12 -10.23
N LEU A 311 12.42 -13.96 -9.62
CA LEU A 311 11.84 -12.76 -10.23
C LEU A 311 12.58 -12.39 -11.50
N LYS A 312 11.87 -11.79 -12.46
CA LYS A 312 12.49 -11.22 -13.66
C LYS A 312 13.28 -9.97 -13.34
N ALA A 313 14.38 -9.76 -14.05
CA ALA A 313 15.08 -8.50 -14.15
C ALA A 313 14.25 -7.55 -15.04
N ALA A 314 13.26 -6.87 -14.44
CA ALA A 314 12.32 -6.02 -15.17
C ALA A 314 11.67 -5.01 -14.25
N THR A 315 11.29 -3.86 -14.82
CA THR A 315 10.44 -2.87 -14.18
C THR A 315 9.01 -3.01 -14.68
N LEU A 316 8.05 -3.12 -13.75
CA LEU A 316 6.63 -3.15 -14.05
C LEU A 316 6.04 -1.74 -13.98
N HIS A 317 5.52 -1.26 -15.09
CA HIS A 317 4.75 -0.01 -15.15
C HIS A 317 3.28 -0.33 -14.89
N LEU A 318 2.85 -0.06 -13.67
CA LEU A 318 1.49 -0.28 -13.19
C LEU A 318 0.63 0.94 -13.51
N THR A 319 -0.55 0.76 -14.10
CA THR A 319 -1.50 1.85 -14.34
C THR A 319 -2.87 1.43 -13.84
N LYS A 320 -3.38 2.12 -12.82
CA LYS A 320 -4.70 1.85 -12.22
C LYS A 320 -5.80 1.89 -13.28
N GLY A 321 -6.66 0.87 -13.32
CA GLY A 321 -7.73 0.72 -14.31
C GLY A 321 -7.27 0.31 -15.72
N LYS A 322 -5.97 0.38 -16.05
CA LYS A 322 -5.45 0.01 -17.38
C LYS A 322 -4.70 -1.33 -17.39
N GLY A 323 -3.89 -1.61 -16.38
CA GLY A 323 -3.12 -2.86 -16.26
C GLY A 323 -1.64 -2.64 -16.05
N VAL A 324 -0.84 -3.66 -16.42
CA VAL A 324 0.60 -3.71 -16.21
C VAL A 324 1.33 -3.86 -17.54
N LYS A 325 2.40 -3.10 -17.71
CA LYS A 325 3.40 -3.30 -18.79
C LYS A 325 4.73 -3.64 -18.15
N SER A 326 5.39 -4.68 -18.63
CA SER A 326 6.75 -5.04 -18.21
C SER A 326 7.76 -4.45 -19.19
N VAL A 327 8.76 -3.77 -18.68
CA VAL A 327 9.89 -3.25 -19.43
C VAL A 327 11.13 -3.98 -18.92
N LYS A 328 11.91 -4.54 -19.84
CA LYS A 328 13.16 -5.23 -19.50
C LYS A 328 14.20 -4.16 -19.11
N ASN A 329 14.87 -4.37 -17.99
CA ASN A 329 15.96 -3.51 -17.53
C ASN A 329 17.20 -3.74 -18.40
#